data_39b84b23cd4e74ccc89652aa8f1ef451
#
_entry.id   39b84b23cd4e74ccc89652aa8f1ef451
#
_cell.length_a   1.000
_cell.length_b   1.000
_cell.length_c   1.000
_cell.angle_alpha   90.00
_cell.angle_beta   90.00
_cell.angle_gamma   90.00
#
_symmetry.space_group_name_H-M   'P 1'
#
loop_
_entity.id
_entity.type
_entity.pdbx_description
1 polymer ?
#
loop_
_entity_poly.entity_id
_entity_poly.type
_entity_poly.pdbx_seq_one_letter_code
_entity_poly.pdbx_strand_id
1 'polypeptide(L)'
;MKRIYIVIVLTAIFAGIFAGCEDQEDTWDDYAGNGRIRYTGKCTDVSLELGWESVVVSWKNTLDPNRENILIEWVGGEQTGDSLLTKDMESCTIKNLGNVTYTFRVYAMDKEGRRSLGAEAYGRPFSMAHEALNGFTPVVTKCFPLGGDKLVLYFDRWQNTLAEASLRYYKKSNPNELITLELTDTDSILKQRYYVVEDIDVNKDVVVERKGQLQELPGVDIVFTPLPLDVHQRIFNSDFVREIQTHYFIEELDENFINTVEVLEFDYDLSTLEDLLYFPNLKKVILGKNRYLYEAYKDAVKQSVLADTAASRFALEVLHELQGVEVERYNKHYFPNPLSVLKEQGHSKVPTTLNYLTATGITVSPSDQTGYNAHPEFLLDNNQATIWNPQQINTFRQHELLIDLGKVESVSGFKVVQDATNPISSPWDTKHNFRPSLLKVLVSKDLASWEGATFDEDNEIGNTA
;
A
#
# COMPACT_ATOMS: atom_id res chain seq x y z
N MET A 1 54.74 -39.83 -72.71
CA MET A 1 54.76 -40.45 -71.35
C MET A 1 53.95 -39.70 -70.25
N LYS A 2 53.93 -38.39 -70.22
CA LYS A 2 53.16 -37.65 -69.18
C LYS A 2 51.61 -37.84 -69.19
N ARG A 3 51.00 -38.14 -70.35
CA ARG A 3 49.53 -38.36 -70.42
C ARG A 3 49.09 -39.71 -69.95
N ILE A 4 49.91 -40.73 -69.95
CA ILE A 4 49.57 -42.07 -69.45
C ILE A 4 49.58 -42.10 -67.92
N TYR A 5 50.49 -41.37 -67.28
CA TYR A 5 50.51 -41.27 -65.79
C TYR A 5 49.28 -40.55 -65.21
N ILE A 6 48.77 -39.55 -65.93
CA ILE A 6 47.57 -38.82 -65.47
C ILE A 6 46.33 -39.71 -65.59
N VAL A 7 46.21 -40.52 -66.58
CA VAL A 7 45.06 -41.49 -66.68
C VAL A 7 45.16 -42.57 -65.65
N ILE A 8 46.36 -43.13 -65.36
CA ILE A 8 46.53 -44.14 -64.29
C ILE A 8 46.26 -43.56 -62.89
N VAL A 9 46.66 -42.32 -62.60
CA VAL A 9 46.41 -41.67 -61.32
C VAL A 9 44.91 -41.35 -61.16
N LEU A 10 44.22 -40.86 -62.22
CA LEU A 10 42.79 -40.61 -62.21
C LEU A 10 41.97 -41.91 -62.05
N THR A 11 42.42 -43.04 -62.67
CA THR A 11 41.71 -44.33 -62.53
C THR A 11 41.95 -44.92 -61.15
N ALA A 12 43.11 -44.71 -60.55
CA ALA A 12 43.40 -45.17 -59.15
C ALA A 12 42.61 -44.35 -58.12
N ILE A 13 42.43 -43.02 -58.35
CA ILE A 13 41.58 -42.17 -57.48
C ILE A 13 40.08 -42.57 -57.62
N PHE A 14 39.63 -42.90 -58.82
CA PHE A 14 38.24 -43.33 -59.03
C PHE A 14 37.95 -44.73 -58.48
N ALA A 15 38.91 -45.63 -58.50
CA ALA A 15 38.79 -46.98 -57.87
C ALA A 15 38.83 -46.90 -56.31
N GLY A 16 39.51 -45.86 -55.74
CA GLY A 16 39.54 -45.63 -54.30
C GLY A 16 38.27 -45.06 -53.70
N ILE A 17 37.41 -44.42 -54.53
CA ILE A 17 36.16 -43.86 -54.07
C ILE A 17 35.04 -44.92 -53.95
N PHE A 18 35.16 -46.03 -54.67
CA PHE A 18 34.18 -47.14 -54.61
C PHE A 18 34.50 -48.23 -53.56
N ALA A 19 35.67 -48.18 -52.93
CA ALA A 19 36.05 -49.20 -51.91
C ALA A 19 35.76 -48.74 -50.46
N GLY A 20 35.09 -47.60 -50.30
CA GLY A 20 34.85 -47.02 -48.97
C GLY A 20 33.37 -46.85 -48.60
N CYS A 21 32.44 -47.47 -49.32
CA CYS A 21 31.08 -47.65 -48.81
C CYS A 21 30.93 -49.05 -48.22
N GLU A 22 31.39 -49.23 -47.02
CA GLU A 22 30.71 -50.18 -46.11
C GLU A 22 29.31 -49.57 -45.87
N ASP A 23 28.28 -50.40 -46.17
CA ASP A 23 26.90 -50.03 -45.91
C ASP A 23 26.80 -49.62 -44.44
N GLN A 24 26.33 -48.39 -44.21
CA GLN A 24 26.12 -47.84 -42.88
C GLN A 24 25.09 -48.66 -42.10
N GLU A 25 24.35 -49.54 -42.78
CA GLU A 25 23.44 -50.51 -42.21
C GLU A 25 24.17 -51.72 -41.59
N ASP A 26 25.32 -52.21 -42.14
CA ASP A 26 26.06 -53.37 -41.62
C ASP A 26 26.81 -53.05 -40.30
N THR A 27 27.21 -51.80 -40.08
CA THR A 27 27.83 -51.38 -38.82
C THR A 27 26.81 -51.19 -37.68
N TRP A 28 25.55 -51.04 -37.98
CA TRP A 28 24.50 -50.97 -36.97
C TRP A 28 24.02 -52.35 -36.49
N ASP A 29 24.07 -53.35 -37.36
CA ASP A 29 23.63 -54.70 -37.02
C ASP A 29 24.55 -55.37 -35.96
N ASP A 30 25.82 -55.03 -35.90
CA ASP A 30 26.73 -55.49 -34.87
C ASP A 30 26.49 -54.89 -33.48
N TYR A 31 25.87 -53.70 -33.44
CA TYR A 31 25.52 -53.02 -32.18
C TYR A 31 24.04 -53.15 -31.82
N ALA A 32 23.19 -53.56 -32.75
CA ALA A 32 21.73 -53.57 -32.58
C ALA A 32 21.21 -54.84 -31.89
N GLY A 33 22.08 -55.82 -31.58
CA GLY A 33 21.63 -57.09 -31.02
C GLY A 33 20.65 -57.85 -31.96
N ASN A 34 20.23 -59.02 -31.59
CA ASN A 34 19.39 -59.90 -32.43
C ASN A 34 17.92 -59.39 -32.59
N GLY A 35 17.69 -58.21 -33.15
CA GLY A 35 16.37 -57.75 -33.52
C GLY A 35 16.27 -56.24 -33.73
N ARG A 36 15.45 -55.77 -34.66
CA ARG A 36 15.10 -54.37 -34.82
C ARG A 36 14.47 -53.87 -33.52
N ILE A 37 15.16 -52.95 -32.82
CA ILE A 37 14.59 -52.24 -31.68
C ILE A 37 13.44 -51.36 -32.18
N ARG A 38 12.22 -51.79 -31.96
CA ARG A 38 11.04 -50.96 -32.21
C ARG A 38 10.84 -50.09 -31.00
N TYR A 39 11.03 -48.77 -31.15
CA TYR A 39 10.67 -47.81 -30.11
C TYR A 39 9.14 -47.64 -30.08
N THR A 40 8.58 -47.69 -28.91
CA THR A 40 7.16 -47.38 -28.68
C THR A 40 6.89 -45.92 -29.05
N GLY A 41 5.80 -45.66 -29.77
CA GLY A 41 5.40 -44.31 -30.16
C GLY A 41 5.14 -43.43 -28.89
N LYS A 42 5.76 -42.26 -28.84
CA LYS A 42 5.58 -41.35 -27.70
C LYS A 42 4.15 -40.78 -27.64
N CYS A 43 3.66 -40.49 -26.46
CA CYS A 43 2.45 -39.69 -26.25
C CYS A 43 2.61 -38.28 -26.80
N THR A 44 1.56 -37.65 -27.26
CA THR A 44 1.55 -36.27 -27.82
C THR A 44 0.56 -35.39 -27.08
N ASP A 45 0.60 -34.08 -27.37
CA ASP A 45 -0.35 -33.09 -26.88
C ASP A 45 -0.50 -33.13 -25.33
N VAL A 46 0.63 -33.22 -24.61
CA VAL A 46 0.59 -33.18 -23.15
C VAL A 46 0.17 -31.81 -22.69
N SER A 47 -0.88 -31.76 -21.92
CA SER A 47 -1.44 -30.54 -21.33
C SER A 47 -1.69 -30.73 -19.84
N LEU A 48 -1.69 -29.62 -19.11
CA LEU A 48 -1.90 -29.60 -17.67
C LEU A 48 -3.10 -28.72 -17.34
N GLU A 49 -3.96 -29.23 -16.45
CA GLU A 49 -4.95 -28.43 -15.75
C GLU A 49 -4.52 -28.33 -14.29
N LEU A 50 -4.25 -27.08 -13.86
CA LEU A 50 -3.73 -26.80 -12.51
C LEU A 50 -4.88 -26.76 -11.52
N GLY A 51 -4.80 -27.56 -10.46
CA GLY A 51 -5.80 -27.66 -9.42
C GLY A 51 -5.25 -27.25 -8.04
N TRP A 52 -6.10 -27.41 -7.03
CA TRP A 52 -5.68 -27.20 -5.64
C TRP A 52 -4.85 -28.39 -5.16
N GLU A 53 -3.56 -28.13 -4.87
CA GLU A 53 -2.57 -29.16 -4.50
C GLU A 53 -2.57 -30.37 -5.45
N SER A 54 -2.96 -30.15 -6.71
CA SER A 54 -3.13 -31.20 -7.68
C SER A 54 -2.94 -30.68 -9.11
N VAL A 55 -2.62 -31.62 -10.00
CA VAL A 55 -2.53 -31.35 -11.43
C VAL A 55 -3.17 -32.51 -12.19
N VAL A 56 -4.07 -32.20 -13.13
CA VAL A 56 -4.53 -33.17 -14.12
C VAL A 56 -3.60 -33.10 -15.31
N VAL A 57 -2.90 -34.19 -15.56
CA VAL A 57 -2.04 -34.38 -16.74
C VAL A 57 -2.87 -35.10 -17.80
N SER A 58 -3.01 -34.50 -18.97
CA SER A 58 -3.74 -35.08 -20.10
C SER A 58 -2.81 -35.20 -21.30
N TRP A 59 -2.99 -36.23 -22.11
CA TRP A 59 -2.19 -36.49 -23.31
C TRP A 59 -3.04 -37.21 -24.37
N LYS A 60 -2.50 -37.27 -25.57
CA LYS A 60 -3.07 -38.13 -26.64
C LYS A 60 -2.18 -39.34 -26.84
N ASN A 61 -2.81 -40.47 -26.90
CA ASN A 61 -2.18 -41.72 -27.21
C ASN A 61 -1.90 -41.83 -28.72
N THR A 62 -0.73 -42.27 -29.13
CA THR A 62 -0.43 -42.61 -30.51
C THR A 62 -0.93 -44.02 -30.82
N LEU A 63 -1.24 -44.27 -32.09
CA LEU A 63 -1.64 -45.60 -32.58
C LEU A 63 -0.40 -46.48 -32.65
N ASP A 64 -0.03 -47.14 -31.54
CA ASP A 64 1.02 -48.11 -31.47
C ASP A 64 0.48 -49.42 -30.87
N PRO A 65 0.46 -50.52 -31.61
CA PRO A 65 -0.03 -51.80 -31.12
C PRO A 65 0.84 -52.41 -30.00
N ASN A 66 2.09 -51.97 -29.85
CA ASN A 66 2.98 -52.50 -28.83
C ASN A 66 2.81 -51.79 -27.47
N ARG A 67 2.05 -50.72 -27.41
CA ARG A 67 1.80 -49.99 -26.16
C ARG A 67 0.96 -50.86 -25.20
N GLU A 68 1.44 -51.07 -24.00
CA GLU A 68 0.74 -51.83 -22.96
C GLU A 68 0.39 -50.95 -21.73
N ASN A 69 1.22 -49.99 -21.38
CA ASN A 69 1.06 -49.12 -20.25
C ASN A 69 1.44 -47.66 -20.59
N ILE A 70 0.99 -46.74 -19.77
CA ILE A 70 1.46 -45.36 -19.73
C ILE A 70 2.14 -45.13 -18.39
N LEU A 71 3.34 -44.57 -18.40
CA LEU A 71 4.06 -44.14 -17.20
C LEU A 71 4.09 -42.64 -17.16
N ILE A 72 3.66 -42.06 -16.04
CA ILE A 72 3.83 -40.64 -15.75
C ILE A 72 4.86 -40.53 -14.63
N GLU A 73 5.89 -39.74 -14.85
CA GLU A 73 6.84 -39.34 -13.82
C GLU A 73 6.71 -37.84 -13.56
N TRP A 74 6.87 -37.44 -12.32
CA TRP A 74 6.90 -36.00 -11.99
C TRP A 74 8.02 -35.70 -10.99
N VAL A 75 8.58 -34.51 -11.14
CA VAL A 75 9.61 -33.99 -10.25
C VAL A 75 9.40 -32.50 -10.03
N GLY A 76 9.42 -32.05 -8.78
CA GLY A 76 9.32 -30.64 -8.40
C GLY A 76 9.92 -30.43 -7.01
N GLY A 77 10.95 -29.58 -6.90
CA GLY A 77 11.70 -29.42 -5.66
C GLY A 77 12.28 -30.74 -5.17
N GLU A 78 11.94 -31.09 -3.94
CA GLU A 78 12.36 -32.41 -3.33
C GLU A 78 11.32 -33.51 -3.56
N GLN A 79 10.17 -33.20 -4.16
CA GLN A 79 9.12 -34.19 -4.41
C GLN A 79 9.33 -34.85 -5.78
N THR A 80 9.29 -36.16 -5.78
CA THR A 80 9.28 -36.97 -6.99
C THR A 80 8.25 -38.07 -6.85
N GLY A 81 7.73 -38.53 -7.97
CA GLY A 81 6.82 -39.66 -7.97
C GLY A 81 6.57 -40.18 -9.37
N ASP A 82 5.91 -41.32 -9.43
CA ASP A 82 5.50 -41.93 -10.68
C ASP A 82 4.12 -42.60 -10.56
N SER A 83 3.49 -42.83 -11.68
CA SER A 83 2.24 -43.58 -11.77
C SER A 83 2.18 -44.40 -13.05
N LEU A 84 1.96 -45.70 -12.89
CA LEU A 84 1.76 -46.62 -14.00
C LEU A 84 0.30 -46.83 -14.27
N LEU A 85 -0.12 -46.53 -15.49
CA LEU A 85 -1.52 -46.50 -15.93
C LEU A 85 -1.75 -47.48 -17.06
N THR A 86 -3.01 -47.89 -17.25
CA THR A 86 -3.38 -48.71 -18.38
C THR A 86 -3.26 -47.98 -19.71
N LYS A 87 -3.00 -48.70 -20.78
CA LYS A 87 -2.74 -48.17 -22.11
C LYS A 87 -3.83 -47.24 -22.69
N ASP A 88 -5.09 -47.42 -22.23
CA ASP A 88 -6.24 -46.68 -22.77
C ASP A 88 -6.51 -45.35 -22.05
N MET A 89 -5.76 -45.07 -20.97
CA MET A 89 -5.89 -43.79 -20.26
C MET A 89 -5.24 -42.66 -21.03
N GLU A 90 -5.91 -41.50 -21.04
CA GLU A 90 -5.44 -40.26 -21.65
C GLU A 90 -5.37 -39.08 -20.66
N SER A 91 -5.63 -39.37 -19.38
CA SER A 91 -5.44 -38.39 -18.29
C SER A 91 -5.17 -39.07 -16.96
N CYS A 92 -4.52 -38.33 -16.06
CA CYS A 92 -4.27 -38.74 -14.68
C CYS A 92 -4.23 -37.53 -13.77
N THR A 93 -4.91 -37.61 -12.62
CA THR A 93 -4.86 -36.56 -11.58
C THR A 93 -3.80 -36.93 -10.54
N ILE A 94 -2.82 -36.06 -10.38
CA ILE A 94 -1.76 -36.20 -9.37
C ILE A 94 -2.09 -35.22 -8.24
N LYS A 95 -2.15 -35.74 -7.01
CA LYS A 95 -2.59 -35.01 -5.80
C LYS A 95 -1.44 -34.84 -4.81
N ASN A 96 -1.68 -34.02 -3.78
CA ASN A 96 -0.74 -33.73 -2.68
C ASN A 96 0.58 -33.10 -3.17
N LEU A 97 0.47 -32.24 -4.18
CA LEU A 97 1.60 -31.52 -4.74
C LEU A 97 1.83 -30.21 -3.96
N GLY A 98 3.09 -29.92 -3.68
CA GLY A 98 3.50 -28.71 -2.98
C GLY A 98 3.55 -27.49 -3.90
N ASN A 99 3.88 -26.33 -3.31
CA ASN A 99 3.94 -25.02 -3.99
C ASN A 99 5.25 -24.84 -4.79
N VAL A 100 5.52 -25.73 -5.73
CA VAL A 100 6.69 -25.68 -6.61
C VAL A 100 6.30 -26.02 -8.04
N THR A 101 7.11 -25.60 -8.99
CA THR A 101 6.93 -26.00 -10.39
C THR A 101 7.37 -27.43 -10.58
N TYR A 102 6.47 -28.26 -11.09
CA TYR A 102 6.72 -29.66 -11.44
C TYR A 102 6.97 -29.78 -12.93
N THR A 103 7.88 -30.72 -13.25
CA THR A 103 8.03 -31.28 -14.59
C THR A 103 7.31 -32.62 -14.63
N PHE A 104 6.34 -32.76 -15.51
CA PHE A 104 5.62 -34.01 -15.76
C PHE A 104 6.14 -34.60 -17.05
N ARG A 105 6.46 -35.91 -17.04
CA ARG A 105 6.91 -36.65 -18.19
C ARG A 105 6.01 -37.86 -18.43
N VAL A 106 5.44 -37.96 -19.62
CA VAL A 106 4.54 -39.04 -20.01
C VAL A 106 5.23 -39.93 -21.01
N TYR A 107 5.30 -41.23 -20.70
CA TYR A 107 5.93 -42.26 -21.52
C TYR A 107 4.91 -43.32 -21.89
N ALA A 108 4.90 -43.77 -23.13
CA ALA A 108 4.31 -45.04 -23.48
C ALA A 108 5.30 -46.17 -23.18
N MET A 109 4.81 -47.28 -22.66
CA MET A 109 5.61 -48.45 -22.33
C MET A 109 5.10 -49.69 -23.06
N ASP A 110 6.01 -50.53 -23.51
CA ASP A 110 5.69 -51.83 -24.04
C ASP A 110 5.62 -52.93 -22.93
N LYS A 111 5.29 -54.12 -23.28
CA LYS A 111 5.16 -55.26 -22.35
C LYS A 111 6.53 -55.72 -21.78
N GLU A 112 7.64 -55.39 -22.43
CA GLU A 112 9.00 -55.63 -21.94
C GLU A 112 9.48 -54.51 -20.98
N GLY A 113 8.66 -53.45 -20.74
CA GLY A 113 8.98 -52.34 -19.86
C GLY A 113 9.87 -51.27 -20.51
N ARG A 114 10.07 -51.32 -21.83
CA ARG A 114 10.85 -50.30 -22.55
C ARG A 114 9.97 -49.03 -22.73
N ARG A 115 10.60 -47.88 -22.54
CA ARG A 115 9.94 -46.58 -22.57
C ARG A 115 10.09 -45.90 -23.93
N SER A 116 9.07 -45.20 -24.37
CA SER A 116 9.14 -44.22 -25.46
C SER A 116 9.98 -42.98 -25.07
N LEU A 117 10.21 -42.08 -26.01
CA LEU A 117 10.61 -40.72 -25.66
C LEU A 117 9.55 -40.08 -24.79
N GLY A 118 9.96 -39.35 -23.75
CA GLY A 118 9.07 -38.62 -22.87
C GLY A 118 8.44 -37.40 -23.55
N ALA A 119 7.17 -37.18 -23.33
CA ALA A 119 6.52 -35.92 -23.63
C ALA A 119 6.42 -35.12 -22.31
N GLU A 120 6.85 -33.87 -22.32
CA GLU A 120 7.00 -33.06 -21.12
C GLU A 120 6.00 -31.90 -21.07
N ALA A 121 5.55 -31.58 -19.87
CA ALA A 121 4.83 -30.35 -19.56
C ALA A 121 5.25 -29.83 -18.17
N TYR A 122 5.10 -28.55 -17.96
CA TYR A 122 5.53 -27.86 -16.74
C TYR A 122 4.34 -27.13 -16.13
N GLY A 123 4.15 -27.26 -14.83
CA GLY A 123 3.07 -26.58 -14.15
C GLY A 123 3.30 -26.50 -12.65
N ARG A 124 2.66 -25.52 -12.02
CA ARG A 124 2.69 -25.30 -10.59
C ARG A 124 1.27 -25.31 -10.06
N PRO A 125 0.89 -26.26 -9.19
CA PRO A 125 -0.45 -26.30 -8.61
C PRO A 125 -0.70 -25.13 -7.69
N PHE A 126 -1.95 -24.79 -7.47
CA PHE A 126 -2.37 -23.81 -6.46
C PHE A 126 -2.30 -24.45 -5.07
N SER A 127 -1.91 -23.64 -4.08
CA SER A 127 -1.87 -24.03 -2.67
C SER A 127 -1.97 -22.78 -1.80
N MET A 128 -2.06 -22.93 -0.48
CA MET A 128 -2.10 -21.80 0.46
C MET A 128 -0.91 -20.84 0.36
N ALA A 129 0.23 -21.27 -0.13
CA ALA A 129 1.42 -20.43 -0.31
C ALA A 129 1.58 -19.91 -1.75
N HIS A 130 0.59 -20.11 -2.62
CA HIS A 130 0.65 -19.61 -3.99
C HIS A 130 0.40 -18.11 -4.05
N GLU A 131 1.20 -17.38 -4.87
CA GLU A 131 1.12 -15.91 -4.98
C GLU A 131 -0.25 -15.38 -5.44
N ALA A 132 -1.04 -16.17 -6.14
CA ALA A 132 -2.42 -15.80 -6.50
C ALA A 132 -3.29 -15.48 -5.28
N LEU A 133 -2.91 -16.00 -4.09
CA LEU A 133 -3.64 -15.72 -2.85
C LEU A 133 -3.20 -14.44 -2.14
N ASN A 134 -2.11 -13.81 -2.55
CA ASN A 134 -1.62 -12.57 -1.93
C ASN A 134 -2.59 -11.39 -2.13
N GLY A 135 -3.48 -11.49 -3.10
CA GLY A 135 -4.53 -10.50 -3.35
C GLY A 135 -5.72 -10.54 -2.39
N PHE A 136 -5.84 -11.57 -1.55
CA PHE A 136 -6.96 -11.65 -0.60
C PHE A 136 -6.68 -10.81 0.64
N THR A 137 -7.50 -9.79 0.86
CA THR A 137 -7.37 -8.90 2.01
C THR A 137 -7.80 -9.57 3.32
N PRO A 138 -7.38 -9.02 4.48
CA PRO A 138 -7.82 -9.50 5.78
C PRO A 138 -9.31 -9.26 6.07
N VAL A 139 -10.03 -8.49 5.25
CA VAL A 139 -11.42 -8.02 5.42
C VAL A 139 -11.53 -6.91 6.44
N VAL A 140 -11.08 -7.11 7.67
CA VAL A 140 -10.98 -6.07 8.70
C VAL A 140 -9.62 -5.38 8.58
N THR A 141 -9.62 -4.07 8.35
CA THR A 141 -8.40 -3.26 8.19
C THR A 141 -7.94 -2.66 9.50
N LYS A 142 -8.89 -2.19 10.32
CA LYS A 142 -8.64 -1.65 11.65
C LYS A 142 -9.77 -2.02 12.60
N CYS A 143 -9.46 -2.11 13.87
CA CYS A 143 -10.44 -2.30 14.93
C CYS A 143 -10.09 -1.45 16.16
N PHE A 144 -11.13 -0.97 16.86
CA PHE A 144 -10.98 -0.06 17.97
C PHE A 144 -11.91 -0.52 19.11
N PRO A 145 -11.36 -0.97 20.25
CA PRO A 145 -12.15 -1.30 21.42
C PRO A 145 -12.74 -0.02 22.05
N LEU A 146 -14.02 -0.03 22.35
CA LEU A 146 -14.71 1.14 22.89
C LEU A 146 -15.56 0.73 24.11
N GLY A 147 -15.45 1.50 25.20
CA GLY A 147 -16.27 1.29 26.41
C GLY A 147 -16.13 -0.06 27.10
N GLY A 148 -15.23 -0.93 26.62
CA GLY A 148 -14.95 -2.26 27.20
C GLY A 148 -15.95 -3.37 26.81
N ASP A 149 -16.97 -3.05 26.04
CA ASP A 149 -18.01 -3.97 25.57
C ASP A 149 -18.39 -3.78 24.09
N LYS A 150 -17.70 -2.88 23.39
CA LYS A 150 -17.92 -2.60 21.97
C LYS A 150 -16.61 -2.69 21.18
N LEU A 151 -16.71 -3.05 19.92
CA LEU A 151 -15.62 -3.06 18.97
C LEU A 151 -16.04 -2.37 17.69
N VAL A 152 -15.38 -1.27 17.36
CA VAL A 152 -15.55 -0.56 16.08
C VAL A 152 -14.66 -1.22 15.05
N LEU A 153 -15.21 -1.59 13.92
CA LEU A 153 -14.53 -2.27 12.83
C LEU A 153 -14.52 -1.39 11.58
N TYR A 154 -13.39 -1.36 10.90
CA TYR A 154 -13.24 -0.83 9.56
C TYR A 154 -12.91 -1.97 8.61
N PHE A 155 -13.57 -1.96 7.45
CA PHE A 155 -13.44 -3.01 6.44
C PHE A 155 -12.77 -2.50 5.17
N ASP A 156 -12.03 -3.38 4.52
CA ASP A 156 -11.60 -3.16 3.15
C ASP A 156 -12.81 -3.29 2.19
N ARG A 157 -12.59 -2.91 0.94
CA ARG A 157 -13.59 -3.17 -0.10
C ARG A 157 -13.76 -4.66 -0.28
N TRP A 158 -15.01 -5.10 -0.38
CA TRP A 158 -15.30 -6.49 -0.72
C TRP A 158 -14.67 -6.86 -2.05
N GLN A 159 -13.90 -7.92 -2.06
CA GLN A 159 -13.28 -8.45 -3.28
C GLN A 159 -14.16 -9.54 -3.86
N ASN A 160 -14.34 -9.53 -5.19
CA ASN A 160 -15.15 -10.54 -5.89
C ASN A 160 -14.60 -11.97 -5.75
N THR A 161 -13.34 -12.11 -5.37
CA THR A 161 -12.69 -13.39 -5.08
C THR A 161 -13.01 -13.93 -3.69
N LEU A 162 -13.52 -13.10 -2.78
CA LEU A 162 -13.94 -13.52 -1.45
C LEU A 162 -15.38 -14.02 -1.50
N ALA A 163 -15.60 -15.28 -1.14
CA ALA A 163 -16.92 -15.92 -1.16
C ALA A 163 -17.69 -15.72 0.15
N GLU A 164 -17.00 -15.89 1.28
CA GLU A 164 -17.58 -15.76 2.61
C GLU A 164 -16.57 -15.13 3.57
N ALA A 165 -17.07 -14.36 4.52
CA ALA A 165 -16.31 -13.92 5.68
C ALA A 165 -17.21 -13.86 6.91
N SER A 166 -16.65 -14.12 8.08
CA SER A 166 -17.35 -13.99 9.36
C SER A 166 -16.39 -13.54 10.45
N LEU A 167 -16.96 -12.87 11.47
CA LEU A 167 -16.27 -12.50 12.69
C LEU A 167 -16.75 -13.40 13.81
N ARG A 168 -15.84 -14.07 14.48
CA ARG A 168 -16.14 -14.93 15.64
C ARG A 168 -15.60 -14.30 16.91
N TYR A 169 -16.47 -14.13 17.91
CA TYR A 169 -16.15 -13.47 19.17
C TYR A 169 -17.02 -13.99 20.32
N TYR A 170 -16.63 -13.71 21.55
CA TYR A 170 -17.40 -14.01 22.76
C TYR A 170 -18.18 -12.79 23.23
N LYS A 171 -19.41 -13.00 23.73
CA LYS A 171 -20.18 -11.93 24.35
C LYS A 171 -19.57 -11.48 25.67
N LYS A 172 -19.67 -10.19 25.96
CA LYS A 172 -19.29 -9.63 27.27
C LYS A 172 -20.30 -10.01 28.37
N SER A 173 -21.58 -9.96 28.03
CA SER A 173 -22.68 -10.33 28.96
C SER A 173 -22.70 -11.82 29.26
N ASN A 174 -22.24 -12.69 28.39
CA ASN A 174 -22.13 -14.13 28.58
C ASN A 174 -20.81 -14.66 28.01
N PRO A 175 -19.73 -14.67 28.81
CA PRO A 175 -18.37 -15.00 28.28
C PRO A 175 -18.19 -16.43 27.75
N ASN A 176 -19.18 -17.31 27.91
CA ASN A 176 -19.16 -18.66 27.33
C ASN A 176 -19.94 -18.75 25.99
N GLU A 177 -20.64 -17.71 25.59
CA GLU A 177 -21.39 -17.65 24.35
C GLU A 177 -20.53 -17.15 23.24
N LEU A 178 -20.22 -18.04 22.28
CA LEU A 178 -19.48 -17.72 21.06
C LEU A 178 -20.48 -17.29 19.99
N ILE A 179 -20.25 -16.12 19.41
CA ILE A 179 -21.04 -15.55 18.31
C ILE A 179 -20.25 -15.64 17.01
N THR A 180 -20.96 -15.93 15.92
CA THR A 180 -20.47 -15.79 14.56
C THR A 180 -21.32 -14.71 13.88
N LEU A 181 -20.70 -13.59 13.56
CA LEU A 181 -21.31 -12.49 12.80
C LEU A 181 -20.90 -12.64 11.34
N GLU A 182 -21.87 -12.92 10.46
CA GLU A 182 -21.63 -13.00 9.04
C GLU A 182 -21.32 -11.63 8.45
N LEU A 183 -20.18 -11.52 7.77
CA LEU A 183 -19.70 -10.29 7.11
C LEU A 183 -19.98 -10.28 5.62
N THR A 184 -20.54 -11.36 5.08
CA THR A 184 -20.90 -11.51 3.67
C THR A 184 -22.23 -10.86 3.28
N ASP A 185 -23.01 -10.41 4.27
CA ASP A 185 -24.19 -9.59 4.00
C ASP A 185 -23.78 -8.22 3.50
N THR A 186 -23.60 -8.11 2.19
CA THR A 186 -23.13 -6.91 1.51
C THR A 186 -24.09 -5.73 1.61
N ASP A 187 -25.33 -5.94 2.07
CA ASP A 187 -26.34 -4.87 2.07
C ASP A 187 -26.31 -4.04 3.36
N SER A 188 -25.82 -4.58 4.48
CA SER A 188 -25.84 -3.88 5.77
C SER A 188 -24.46 -3.52 6.32
N ILE A 189 -23.54 -4.47 6.38
CA ILE A 189 -22.25 -4.29 7.07
C ILE A 189 -21.15 -3.82 6.10
N LEU A 190 -20.90 -4.58 5.07
CA LEU A 190 -19.72 -4.36 4.22
C LEU A 190 -19.89 -3.19 3.23
N LYS A 191 -21.10 -2.84 2.83
CA LYS A 191 -21.35 -1.65 1.99
C LYS A 191 -20.98 -0.35 2.69
N GLN A 192 -21.17 -0.29 4.01
CA GLN A 192 -20.83 0.91 4.79
C GLN A 192 -19.34 1.01 5.08
N ARG A 193 -18.60 -0.12 4.93
CA ARG A 193 -17.18 -0.25 5.27
C ARG A 193 -16.82 -0.06 6.75
N TYR A 194 -17.80 0.11 7.62
CA TYR A 194 -17.63 0.24 9.07
C TYR A 194 -18.82 -0.36 9.81
N TYR A 195 -18.55 -0.87 11.00
CA TYR A 195 -19.57 -1.46 11.84
C TYR A 195 -19.19 -1.40 13.33
N VAL A 196 -20.17 -1.25 14.20
CA VAL A 196 -19.99 -1.36 15.64
C VAL A 196 -20.54 -2.71 16.10
N VAL A 197 -19.68 -3.56 16.63
CA VAL A 197 -20.06 -4.78 17.32
C VAL A 197 -20.34 -4.44 18.77
N GLU A 198 -21.54 -4.74 19.24
CA GLU A 198 -21.95 -4.53 20.63
C GLU A 198 -21.86 -5.84 21.44
N ASP A 199 -21.79 -5.73 22.76
CA ASP A 199 -21.72 -6.85 23.69
C ASP A 199 -20.59 -7.84 23.39
N ILE A 200 -19.39 -7.33 23.04
CA ILE A 200 -18.20 -8.12 22.77
C ILE A 200 -17.23 -8.10 23.94
N ASP A 201 -16.66 -9.25 24.30
CA ASP A 201 -15.57 -9.34 25.27
C ASP A 201 -14.22 -9.13 24.56
N VAL A 202 -13.75 -7.87 24.51
CA VAL A 202 -12.50 -7.47 23.86
C VAL A 202 -11.24 -8.06 24.49
N ASN A 203 -11.35 -8.72 25.65
CA ASN A 203 -10.23 -9.42 26.30
C ASN A 203 -10.13 -10.89 25.87
N LYS A 204 -10.99 -11.35 24.99
CA LYS A 204 -10.97 -12.69 24.41
C LYS A 204 -10.63 -12.64 22.93
N ASP A 205 -10.30 -13.80 22.39
CA ASP A 205 -9.97 -13.94 20.98
C ASP A 205 -11.13 -13.47 20.09
N VAL A 206 -10.82 -12.56 19.19
CA VAL A 206 -11.66 -12.12 18.09
C VAL A 206 -11.02 -12.58 16.80
N VAL A 207 -11.74 -13.37 16.00
CA VAL A 207 -11.15 -14.06 14.85
C VAL A 207 -11.96 -13.80 13.59
N VAL A 208 -11.29 -13.45 12.49
CA VAL A 208 -11.89 -13.37 11.15
C VAL A 208 -11.68 -14.70 10.42
N GLU A 209 -12.76 -15.34 10.02
CA GLU A 209 -12.76 -16.51 9.16
C GLU A 209 -13.12 -16.09 7.74
N ARG A 210 -12.47 -16.70 6.74
CA ARG A 210 -12.63 -16.31 5.34
C ARG A 210 -12.61 -17.52 4.43
N LYS A 211 -13.45 -17.47 3.37
CA LYS A 211 -13.38 -18.39 2.23
C LYS A 211 -13.28 -17.57 0.94
N GLY A 212 -12.49 -18.04 0.03
CA GLY A 212 -12.28 -17.40 -1.26
C GLY A 212 -12.39 -18.36 -2.41
N GLN A 213 -12.50 -17.81 -3.61
CA GLN A 213 -12.47 -18.55 -4.87
C GLN A 213 -11.54 -17.83 -5.85
N LEU A 214 -10.72 -18.59 -6.55
CA LEU A 214 -9.91 -18.06 -7.64
C LEU A 214 -10.64 -18.25 -8.96
N GLN A 215 -10.52 -17.30 -9.85
CA GLN A 215 -11.09 -17.38 -11.20
C GLN A 215 -10.49 -18.56 -11.98
N GLU A 216 -9.24 -18.89 -11.72
CA GLU A 216 -8.49 -19.99 -12.31
C GLU A 216 -8.89 -21.37 -11.75
N LEU A 217 -9.62 -21.39 -10.62
CA LEU A 217 -10.10 -22.62 -9.95
C LEU A 217 -11.61 -22.58 -9.70
N PRO A 218 -12.44 -22.57 -10.74
CA PRO A 218 -13.88 -22.45 -10.59
C PRO A 218 -14.45 -23.63 -9.77
N GLY A 219 -15.27 -23.29 -8.75
CA GLY A 219 -15.91 -24.27 -7.88
C GLY A 219 -15.03 -24.87 -6.78
N VAL A 220 -13.83 -24.35 -6.59
CA VAL A 220 -12.95 -24.73 -5.47
C VAL A 220 -13.00 -23.64 -4.39
N ASP A 221 -13.57 -23.99 -3.23
CA ASP A 221 -13.57 -23.12 -2.06
C ASP A 221 -12.22 -23.20 -1.32
N ILE A 222 -11.55 -22.07 -1.21
CA ILE A 222 -10.29 -21.94 -0.50
C ILE A 222 -10.62 -21.45 0.92
N VAL A 223 -10.43 -22.31 1.91
CA VAL A 223 -10.62 -21.98 3.32
C VAL A 223 -9.31 -21.44 3.87
N PHE A 224 -9.28 -20.14 4.21
CA PHE A 224 -8.09 -19.51 4.79
C PHE A 224 -7.93 -19.88 6.26
N THR A 225 -6.69 -19.88 6.73
CA THR A 225 -6.42 -19.95 8.17
C THR A 225 -7.13 -18.79 8.87
N PRO A 226 -7.85 -19.06 9.96
CA PRO A 226 -8.48 -18.01 10.76
C PRO A 226 -7.48 -16.93 11.18
N LEU A 227 -7.85 -15.67 11.01
CA LEU A 227 -7.00 -14.52 11.31
C LEU A 227 -7.40 -13.90 12.64
N PRO A 228 -6.59 -14.04 13.71
CA PRO A 228 -6.86 -13.36 14.96
C PRO A 228 -6.69 -11.84 14.78
N LEU A 229 -7.61 -11.06 15.33
CA LEU A 229 -7.50 -9.62 15.42
C LEU A 229 -6.82 -9.24 16.72
N ASP A 230 -5.73 -8.50 16.65
CA ASP A 230 -5.17 -7.85 17.83
C ASP A 230 -5.96 -6.56 18.11
N VAL A 231 -7.02 -6.70 18.92
CA VAL A 231 -7.94 -5.59 19.23
C VAL A 231 -7.31 -4.52 20.12
N HIS A 232 -6.15 -4.79 20.71
CA HIS A 232 -5.43 -3.83 21.57
C HIS A 232 -4.27 -3.16 20.86
N GLN A 233 -3.89 -3.61 19.67
CA GLN A 233 -2.86 -2.98 18.89
C GLN A 233 -3.35 -1.62 18.34
N ARG A 234 -2.59 -0.57 18.61
CA ARG A 234 -2.84 0.76 18.05
C ARG A 234 -1.94 1.01 16.85
N ILE A 235 -2.55 1.29 15.71
CA ILE A 235 -1.85 1.61 14.47
C ILE A 235 -2.36 2.97 14.00
N PHE A 236 -1.59 4.00 14.29
CA PHE A 236 -1.92 5.37 13.90
C PHE A 236 -1.48 5.69 12.47
N ASN A 237 -2.23 6.53 11.80
CA ASN A 237 -1.81 7.14 10.55
C ASN A 237 -0.68 8.15 10.81
N SER A 238 0.31 8.18 9.95
CA SER A 238 1.52 9.00 10.16
C SER A 238 1.24 10.51 10.13
N ASP A 239 0.29 10.95 9.31
CA ASP A 239 -0.14 12.35 9.24
C ASP A 239 -0.90 12.77 10.51
N PHE A 240 -1.74 11.89 11.06
CA PHE A 240 -2.42 12.10 12.33
C PHE A 240 -1.43 12.25 13.49
N VAL A 241 -0.41 11.38 13.57
CA VAL A 241 0.65 11.47 14.58
C VAL A 241 1.43 12.78 14.44
N ARG A 242 1.83 13.12 13.21
CA ARG A 242 2.56 14.36 12.92
C ARG A 242 1.77 15.60 13.36
N GLU A 243 0.48 15.66 13.07
CA GLU A 243 -0.37 16.78 13.44
C GLU A 243 -0.42 16.95 14.98
N ILE A 244 -0.64 15.85 15.70
CA ILE A 244 -0.65 15.88 17.18
C ILE A 244 0.72 16.27 17.73
N GLN A 245 1.80 15.67 17.24
CA GLN A 245 3.16 16.02 17.69
C GLN A 245 3.48 17.49 17.50
N THR A 246 3.09 18.04 16.34
CA THR A 246 3.34 19.44 16.03
C THR A 246 2.45 20.36 16.86
N HIS A 247 1.18 20.04 17.00
CA HIS A 247 0.22 20.89 17.73
C HIS A 247 0.48 20.92 19.24
N TYR A 248 0.82 19.75 19.82
CA TYR A 248 1.03 19.60 21.26
C TYR A 248 2.50 19.63 21.70
N PHE A 249 3.43 19.80 20.77
CA PHE A 249 4.89 19.85 21.03
C PHE A 249 5.41 18.62 21.78
N ILE A 250 4.93 17.42 21.38
CA ILE A 250 5.36 16.14 21.94
C ILE A 250 6.24 15.39 20.94
N GLU A 251 7.24 14.68 21.44
CA GLU A 251 8.14 13.88 20.58
C GLU A 251 7.52 12.55 20.17
N GLU A 252 6.74 11.94 21.07
CA GLU A 252 6.08 10.67 20.85
C GLU A 252 4.63 10.71 21.33
N LEU A 253 3.75 10.01 20.61
CA LEU A 253 2.37 9.78 21.02
C LEU A 253 2.33 8.58 21.98
N ASP A 254 2.64 8.84 23.25
CA ASP A 254 2.76 7.81 24.27
C ASP A 254 1.41 7.42 24.91
N GLU A 255 1.43 6.34 25.67
CA GLU A 255 0.24 5.81 26.38
C GLU A 255 -0.34 6.82 27.39
N ASN A 256 0.49 7.67 27.99
CA ASN A 256 0.02 8.65 28.95
C ASN A 256 -0.78 9.73 28.22
N PHE A 257 -0.28 10.27 27.11
CA PHE A 257 -0.98 11.26 26.31
C PHE A 257 -2.31 10.69 25.81
N ILE A 258 -2.29 9.49 25.18
CA ILE A 258 -3.47 8.84 24.66
C ILE A 258 -4.56 8.66 25.73
N ASN A 259 -4.16 8.24 26.93
CA ASN A 259 -5.10 7.94 28.02
C ASN A 259 -5.53 9.16 28.85
N THR A 260 -4.89 10.34 28.67
CA THR A 260 -5.21 11.52 29.50
C THR A 260 -5.77 12.69 28.72
N VAL A 261 -5.53 12.76 27.41
CA VAL A 261 -6.00 13.88 26.60
C VAL A 261 -7.54 13.91 26.52
N GLU A 262 -8.10 15.06 26.77
CA GLU A 262 -9.55 15.30 26.72
C GLU A 262 -9.98 16.14 25.50
N VAL A 263 -9.08 16.90 24.92
CA VAL A 263 -9.35 17.79 23.78
C VAL A 263 -8.27 17.59 22.72
N LEU A 264 -8.66 17.38 21.47
CA LEU A 264 -7.78 17.33 20.32
C LEU A 264 -8.17 18.37 19.28
N GLU A 265 -7.17 19.09 18.78
CA GLU A 265 -7.32 20.11 17.75
C GLU A 265 -6.58 19.70 16.48
N PHE A 266 -7.22 19.91 15.32
CA PHE A 266 -6.67 19.59 14.00
C PHE A 266 -6.90 20.73 13.05
N ASP A 267 -5.88 21.13 12.31
CA ASP A 267 -5.94 22.30 11.45
C ASP A 267 -5.58 22.00 9.99
N TYR A 268 -4.80 20.94 9.71
CA TYR A 268 -4.24 20.65 8.39
C TYR A 268 -4.82 19.39 7.76
N ASP A 269 -4.46 19.13 6.51
CA ASP A 269 -4.94 17.98 5.75
C ASP A 269 -4.58 16.66 6.44
N LEU A 270 -5.56 15.74 6.51
CA LEU A 270 -5.41 14.43 7.11
C LEU A 270 -5.95 13.32 6.20
N SER A 271 -5.40 12.15 6.32
CA SER A 271 -5.96 10.98 5.64
C SER A 271 -7.33 10.61 6.21
N THR A 272 -7.46 10.57 7.52
CA THR A 272 -8.71 10.21 8.23
C THR A 272 -8.66 10.65 9.69
N LEU A 273 -9.83 10.73 10.31
CA LEU A 273 -10.01 10.98 11.74
C LEU A 273 -10.34 9.69 12.53
N GLU A 274 -10.25 8.51 11.93
CA GLU A 274 -10.59 7.25 12.61
C GLU A 274 -9.71 6.98 13.83
N ASP A 275 -8.46 7.46 13.84
CA ASP A 275 -7.52 7.28 14.93
C ASP A 275 -7.96 7.97 16.23
N LEU A 276 -8.92 8.89 16.18
CA LEU A 276 -9.58 9.45 17.35
C LEU A 276 -10.23 8.39 18.25
N LEU A 277 -10.63 7.26 17.68
CA LEU A 277 -11.23 6.15 18.40
C LEU A 277 -10.26 5.46 19.40
N TYR A 278 -8.94 5.73 19.30
CA TYR A 278 -7.96 5.24 20.28
C TYR A 278 -7.90 6.03 21.58
N PHE A 279 -8.63 7.17 21.69
CA PHE A 279 -8.55 8.08 22.83
C PHE A 279 -9.74 7.89 23.77
N PRO A 280 -9.58 7.12 24.86
CA PRO A 280 -10.71 6.70 25.70
C PRO A 280 -11.33 7.82 26.54
N ASN A 281 -10.57 8.89 26.81
CA ASN A 281 -11.00 10.02 27.63
C ASN A 281 -11.28 11.30 26.83
N LEU A 282 -11.35 11.18 25.50
CA LEU A 282 -11.63 12.30 24.62
C LEU A 282 -13.03 12.86 24.89
N LYS A 283 -13.13 14.17 25.09
CA LYS A 283 -14.38 14.89 25.35
C LYS A 283 -14.71 15.86 24.22
N LYS A 284 -13.69 16.34 23.52
CA LYS A 284 -13.88 17.37 22.52
C LYS A 284 -12.86 17.24 21.36
N VAL A 285 -13.36 17.44 20.16
CA VAL A 285 -12.56 17.57 18.94
C VAL A 285 -12.80 18.96 18.35
N ILE A 286 -11.74 19.65 17.97
CA ILE A 286 -11.81 21.00 17.39
C ILE A 286 -11.15 20.95 16.02
N LEU A 287 -11.86 21.37 15.00
CA LEU A 287 -11.45 21.25 13.61
C LEU A 287 -11.27 22.64 12.97
N GLY A 288 -10.07 22.95 12.49
CA GLY A 288 -9.74 24.12 11.69
C GLY A 288 -9.76 25.45 12.43
N LYS A 289 -9.61 25.46 13.76
CA LYS A 289 -9.71 26.66 14.58
C LYS A 289 -8.52 27.62 14.38
N ASN A 290 -7.33 27.08 14.23
CA ASN A 290 -6.11 27.90 14.16
C ASN A 290 -5.68 28.19 12.71
N ARG A 291 -6.36 27.61 11.73
CA ARG A 291 -6.16 27.91 10.31
C ARG A 291 -7.18 28.91 9.84
N TYR A 292 -6.78 30.18 9.86
CA TYR A 292 -7.66 31.32 9.56
C TYR A 292 -7.85 31.45 8.05
N LEU A 293 -9.13 31.56 7.61
CA LEU A 293 -9.46 31.82 6.24
C LEU A 293 -9.73 33.31 6.05
N TYR A 294 -9.01 33.96 5.15
CA TYR A 294 -9.24 35.38 4.83
C TYR A 294 -10.55 35.54 4.01
N GLU A 295 -11.54 36.25 4.57
CA GLU A 295 -12.83 36.50 3.89
C GLU A 295 -12.69 37.25 2.55
N ALA A 296 -11.66 38.11 2.41
CA ALA A 296 -11.45 38.92 1.22
C ALA A 296 -11.09 38.13 -0.04
N TYR A 297 -10.64 36.89 0.11
CA TYR A 297 -10.10 36.03 -0.97
C TYR A 297 -10.72 34.65 -0.94
N LYS A 298 -12.05 34.59 -0.98
CA LYS A 298 -12.87 33.38 -0.87
C LYS A 298 -12.46 32.26 -1.84
N ASP A 299 -11.87 32.61 -2.99
CA ASP A 299 -11.44 31.67 -4.02
C ASP A 299 -9.98 31.20 -3.86
N ALA A 300 -9.19 31.81 -2.98
CA ALA A 300 -7.78 31.50 -2.75
C ALA A 300 -7.53 30.71 -1.46
N VAL A 301 -8.53 30.56 -0.64
CA VAL A 301 -8.39 29.94 0.66
C VAL A 301 -8.59 28.44 0.56
N LYS A 302 -7.52 27.72 0.75
CA LYS A 302 -7.53 26.27 0.75
C LYS A 302 -8.05 25.75 2.08
N GLN A 303 -9.25 25.15 2.06
CA GLN A 303 -9.78 24.43 3.22
C GLN A 303 -8.99 23.15 3.43
N SER A 304 -8.78 22.77 4.68
CA SER A 304 -8.22 21.47 5.02
C SER A 304 -9.20 20.37 4.65
N VAL A 305 -8.67 19.27 4.12
CA VAL A 305 -9.44 18.15 3.59
C VAL A 305 -9.10 16.84 4.29
N LEU A 306 -9.97 15.86 4.13
CA LEU A 306 -9.78 14.47 4.54
C LEU A 306 -9.75 13.60 3.30
N ALA A 307 -8.76 12.70 3.19
CA ALA A 307 -8.70 11.76 2.09
C ALA A 307 -9.86 10.74 2.17
N ASP A 308 -10.21 10.26 3.37
CA ASP A 308 -11.39 9.44 3.61
C ASP A 308 -12.39 10.17 4.54
N THR A 309 -13.22 11.00 3.93
CA THR A 309 -14.26 11.74 4.62
C THR A 309 -15.33 10.82 5.23
N ALA A 310 -15.60 9.67 4.61
CA ALA A 310 -16.65 8.76 5.07
C ALA A 310 -16.22 8.00 6.33
N ALA A 311 -14.99 7.48 6.37
CA ALA A 311 -14.42 6.86 7.56
C ALA A 311 -14.34 7.85 8.74
N SER A 312 -13.90 9.08 8.44
CA SER A 312 -13.81 10.16 9.44
C SER A 312 -15.16 10.56 10.00
N ARG A 313 -16.18 10.68 9.15
CA ARG A 313 -17.54 10.95 9.56
C ARG A 313 -18.06 9.88 10.51
N PHE A 314 -17.89 8.60 10.15
CA PHE A 314 -18.33 7.50 10.99
C PHE A 314 -17.63 7.52 12.35
N ALA A 315 -16.31 7.76 12.40
CA ALA A 315 -15.58 7.86 13.67
C ALA A 315 -16.17 8.98 14.57
N LEU A 316 -16.44 10.16 14.00
CA LEU A 316 -17.04 11.27 14.76
C LEU A 316 -18.46 10.97 15.24
N GLU A 317 -19.30 10.32 14.42
CA GLU A 317 -20.64 9.88 14.79
C GLU A 317 -20.58 8.87 15.94
N VAL A 318 -19.71 7.87 15.87
CA VAL A 318 -19.51 6.86 16.94
C VAL A 318 -19.04 7.52 18.24
N LEU A 319 -18.03 8.40 18.18
CA LEU A 319 -17.52 9.11 19.35
C LEU A 319 -18.61 10.00 20.00
N HIS A 320 -19.38 10.70 19.18
CA HIS A 320 -20.47 11.53 19.66
C HIS A 320 -21.59 10.71 20.32
N GLU A 321 -22.04 9.64 19.65
CA GLU A 321 -23.16 8.81 20.12
C GLU A 321 -22.82 7.94 21.32
N LEU A 322 -21.61 7.36 21.33
CA LEU A 322 -21.24 6.38 22.35
C LEU A 322 -20.42 6.96 23.51
N GLN A 323 -19.67 8.03 23.29
CA GLN A 323 -18.83 8.67 24.30
C GLN A 323 -19.26 10.11 24.64
N GLY A 324 -20.20 10.70 23.89
CA GLY A 324 -20.65 12.08 24.09
C GLY A 324 -19.62 13.13 23.69
N VAL A 325 -18.69 12.79 22.80
CA VAL A 325 -17.65 13.72 22.33
C VAL A 325 -18.30 14.88 21.59
N GLU A 326 -17.97 16.11 21.98
CA GLU A 326 -18.37 17.33 21.27
C GLU A 326 -17.41 17.59 20.10
N VAL A 327 -17.94 17.88 18.91
CA VAL A 327 -17.12 18.20 17.74
C VAL A 327 -17.42 19.62 17.28
N GLU A 328 -16.46 20.51 17.43
CA GLU A 328 -16.53 21.89 16.91
C GLU A 328 -15.81 22.00 15.57
N ARG A 329 -16.41 22.72 14.62
CA ARG A 329 -15.82 23.00 13.32
C ARG A 329 -15.76 24.48 13.03
N TYR A 330 -14.60 24.95 12.64
CA TYR A 330 -14.35 26.33 12.22
C TYR A 330 -14.07 26.40 10.71
N ASN A 331 -14.36 27.52 10.10
CA ASN A 331 -13.96 27.86 8.73
C ASN A 331 -14.37 26.83 7.66
N LYS A 332 -15.31 25.96 7.95
CA LYS A 332 -15.77 24.85 7.07
C LYS A 332 -14.68 23.87 6.64
N HIS A 333 -13.64 23.71 7.45
CA HIS A 333 -12.61 22.72 7.19
C HIS A 333 -13.17 21.30 7.18
N TYR A 334 -12.51 20.38 6.49
CA TYR A 334 -12.70 18.94 6.42
C TYR A 334 -14.01 18.42 5.81
N PHE A 335 -15.13 19.08 6.09
CA PHE A 335 -16.43 18.60 5.61
C PHE A 335 -17.11 19.71 4.80
N PRO A 336 -17.33 19.52 3.48
CA PRO A 336 -17.96 20.52 2.64
C PRO A 336 -19.42 20.78 3.04
N ASN A 337 -20.10 19.74 3.56
CA ASN A 337 -21.48 19.80 4.00
C ASN A 337 -21.58 19.72 5.53
N PRO A 338 -22.58 20.34 6.15
CA PRO A 338 -22.87 20.17 7.57
C PRO A 338 -23.15 18.71 7.92
N LEU A 339 -22.62 18.26 9.06
CA LEU A 339 -22.96 16.98 9.68
C LEU A 339 -23.72 17.26 10.99
N SER A 340 -24.64 16.36 11.37
CA SER A 340 -25.46 16.51 12.58
C SER A 340 -24.63 16.58 13.87
N VAL A 341 -23.47 15.94 13.88
CA VAL A 341 -22.55 15.88 15.03
C VAL A 341 -21.64 17.10 15.15
N LEU A 342 -21.58 17.97 14.12
CA LEU A 342 -20.71 19.14 14.10
C LEU A 342 -21.42 20.37 14.65
N LYS A 343 -20.80 21.01 15.63
CA LYS A 343 -21.17 22.32 16.11
C LYS A 343 -20.40 23.37 15.31
N GLU A 344 -21.08 24.03 14.39
CA GLU A 344 -20.52 25.08 13.55
C GLU A 344 -20.18 26.32 14.36
N GLN A 345 -18.92 26.76 14.29
CA GLN A 345 -18.44 27.96 14.99
C GLN A 345 -18.24 29.19 14.06
N GLY A 346 -18.46 29.01 12.76
CA GLY A 346 -18.20 30.06 11.76
C GLY A 346 -16.70 30.25 11.51
N HIS A 347 -16.32 31.53 11.27
CA HIS A 347 -14.91 31.89 11.05
C HIS A 347 -14.21 32.13 12.38
N SER A 348 -13.05 31.46 12.57
CA SER A 348 -12.15 31.79 13.66
C SER A 348 -11.47 33.13 13.41
N LYS A 349 -11.16 33.83 14.46
CA LYS A 349 -10.47 35.14 14.39
C LYS A 349 -9.05 34.96 14.95
N VAL A 350 -8.11 35.64 14.30
CA VAL A 350 -6.76 35.75 14.85
C VAL A 350 -6.86 36.32 16.28
N PRO A 351 -6.23 35.70 17.29
CA PRO A 351 -6.31 36.20 18.64
C PRO A 351 -5.84 37.66 18.72
N THR A 352 -6.64 38.50 19.30
CA THR A 352 -6.33 39.96 19.47
C THR A 352 -5.37 40.21 20.63
N THR A 353 -5.17 39.22 21.48
CA THR A 353 -4.32 39.30 22.69
C THR A 353 -3.09 38.40 22.52
N LEU A 354 -2.34 38.59 21.44
CA LEU A 354 -1.05 37.90 21.26
C LEU A 354 0.01 38.61 22.10
N ASN A 355 0.74 37.86 22.90
CA ASN A 355 1.92 38.33 23.60
C ASN A 355 3.10 38.24 22.64
N TYR A 356 3.43 39.34 21.97
CA TYR A 356 4.60 39.38 21.12
C TYR A 356 5.90 39.38 21.96
N LEU A 357 6.90 38.66 21.51
CA LEU A 357 8.24 38.77 22.06
C LEU A 357 8.74 40.19 21.81
N THR A 358 9.40 40.77 22.80
CA THR A 358 10.05 42.08 22.63
C THR A 358 11.27 41.91 21.76
N ALA A 359 11.52 42.88 20.88
CA ALA A 359 12.68 42.85 19.98
C ALA A 359 14.03 42.95 20.70
N THR A 360 14.04 43.27 22.00
CA THR A 360 15.26 43.40 22.79
C THR A 360 16.01 42.08 22.87
N GLY A 361 17.24 42.06 22.36
CA GLY A 361 18.08 40.86 22.33
C GLY A 361 17.83 39.94 21.13
N ILE A 362 16.87 40.23 20.31
CA ILE A 362 16.62 39.51 19.06
C ILE A 362 17.49 40.12 17.95
N THR A 363 18.14 39.26 17.16
CA THR A 363 18.92 39.70 16.00
C THR A 363 18.38 39.09 14.73
N VAL A 364 18.49 39.81 13.62
CA VAL A 364 18.10 39.32 12.29
C VAL A 364 19.30 39.39 11.36
N SER A 365 19.59 38.23 10.74
CA SER A 365 20.69 38.10 9.78
C SER A 365 20.12 37.57 8.45
N PRO A 366 19.93 38.43 7.45
CA PRO A 366 19.47 38.01 6.14
C PRO A 366 20.63 37.44 5.32
N SER A 367 20.31 36.46 4.44
CA SER A 367 21.26 35.94 3.45
C SER A 367 21.67 36.99 2.39
N ASP A 368 20.82 37.98 2.17
CA ASP A 368 21.06 39.08 1.24
C ASP A 368 20.96 40.43 1.96
N GLN A 369 22.09 41.13 2.03
CA GLN A 369 22.21 42.43 2.64
C GLN A 369 22.53 43.54 1.64
N THR A 370 22.37 43.24 0.35
CA THR A 370 22.61 44.22 -0.71
C THR A 370 21.30 44.91 -1.08
N GLY A 371 21.35 46.20 -1.39
CA GLY A 371 20.22 47.00 -1.82
C GLY A 371 19.98 48.26 -1.00
N TYR A 372 19.08 49.10 -1.49
CA TYR A 372 18.82 50.42 -0.93
C TYR A 372 18.20 50.39 0.47
N ASN A 373 17.34 49.42 0.74
CA ASN A 373 16.63 49.21 2.00
C ASN A 373 16.96 47.85 2.64
N ALA A 374 18.19 47.40 2.48
CA ALA A 374 18.65 46.14 3.08
C ALA A 374 18.98 46.29 4.57
N HIS A 375 18.05 46.87 5.31
CA HIS A 375 18.15 47.13 6.73
C HIS A 375 17.36 46.07 7.50
N PRO A 376 17.98 44.98 7.99
CA PRO A 376 17.27 43.90 8.66
C PRO A 376 16.59 44.33 9.96
N GLU A 377 17.10 45.38 10.61
CA GLU A 377 16.52 46.00 11.81
C GLU A 377 15.06 46.48 11.59
N PHE A 378 14.70 46.83 10.36
CA PHE A 378 13.33 47.24 10.03
C PHE A 378 12.30 46.12 10.14
N LEU A 379 12.74 44.87 10.18
CA LEU A 379 11.83 43.72 10.38
C LEU A 379 11.30 43.65 11.82
N LEU A 380 11.98 44.28 12.78
CA LEU A 380 11.65 44.19 14.21
C LEU A 380 11.37 45.53 14.87
N ASP A 381 11.33 46.64 14.14
CA ASP A 381 11.20 47.99 14.70
C ASP A 381 9.72 48.37 15.00
N ASN A 382 8.78 47.45 14.69
CA ASN A 382 7.30 47.67 14.83
C ASN A 382 6.81 48.96 14.13
N ASN A 383 7.46 49.36 13.04
CA ASN A 383 7.12 50.52 12.25
C ASN A 383 6.72 50.12 10.84
N GLN A 384 5.45 50.17 10.52
CA GLN A 384 4.93 49.80 9.20
C GLN A 384 5.35 50.73 8.05
N ALA A 385 6.00 51.85 8.35
CA ALA A 385 6.57 52.75 7.35
C ALA A 385 7.99 52.37 6.91
N THR A 386 8.63 51.48 7.61
CA THR A 386 9.92 50.91 7.28
C THR A 386 9.77 49.50 6.76
N ILE A 387 10.59 49.12 5.78
CA ILE A 387 10.54 47.78 5.16
C ILE A 387 11.97 47.27 4.95
N TRP A 388 12.18 45.98 5.14
CA TRP A 388 13.35 45.32 4.62
C TRP A 388 13.11 44.98 3.15
N ASN A 389 13.96 45.50 2.27
CA ASN A 389 13.82 45.35 0.84
C ASN A 389 15.20 45.03 0.25
N PRO A 390 15.54 43.77 0.06
CA PRO A 390 16.81 43.36 -0.54
C PRO A 390 16.92 43.80 -2.00
N GLN A 391 18.08 43.65 -2.59
CA GLN A 391 18.32 44.04 -3.96
C GLN A 391 17.32 43.35 -4.92
N GLN A 392 16.58 44.14 -5.67
CA GLN A 392 15.66 43.68 -6.68
C GLN A 392 16.46 43.29 -7.95
N ILE A 393 16.21 42.07 -8.41
CA ILE A 393 16.71 41.55 -9.69
C ILE A 393 15.53 40.92 -10.45
N ASN A 394 15.67 40.83 -11.77
CA ASN A 394 14.60 40.32 -12.65
C ASN A 394 14.44 38.76 -12.57
N THR A 395 14.88 38.13 -11.50
CA THR A 395 14.78 36.69 -11.30
C THR A 395 14.22 36.40 -9.91
N PHE A 396 13.33 35.45 -9.81
CA PHE A 396 12.91 34.92 -8.51
C PHE A 396 14.06 34.23 -7.83
N ARG A 397 14.23 34.48 -6.53
CA ARG A 397 15.25 33.84 -5.71
C ARG A 397 14.74 33.62 -4.30
N GLN A 398 15.34 32.68 -3.62
CA GLN A 398 15.14 32.44 -2.20
C GLN A 398 15.94 33.49 -1.39
N HIS A 399 15.31 34.02 -0.36
CA HIS A 399 15.94 34.79 0.68
C HIS A 399 15.82 34.02 1.99
N GLU A 400 16.86 33.99 2.79
CA GLU A 400 16.85 33.38 4.10
C GLU A 400 17.04 34.48 5.17
N LEU A 401 16.22 34.41 6.21
CA LEU A 401 16.27 35.28 7.35
C LEU A 401 16.52 34.44 8.61
N LEU A 402 17.70 34.53 9.18
CA LEU A 402 17.98 33.95 10.49
C LEU A 402 17.53 34.94 11.58
N ILE A 403 16.56 34.56 12.38
CA ILE A 403 16.08 35.32 13.53
C ILE A 403 16.55 34.60 14.79
N ASP A 404 17.57 35.16 15.44
CA ASP A 404 18.10 34.62 16.69
C ASP A 404 17.39 35.32 17.87
N LEU A 405 16.67 34.54 18.67
CA LEU A 405 15.94 35.04 19.84
C LEU A 405 16.84 35.31 21.05
N GLY A 406 18.13 34.98 20.97
CA GLY A 406 19.10 35.15 22.05
C GLY A 406 18.93 34.14 23.19
N LYS A 407 17.88 33.34 23.18
CA LYS A 407 17.56 32.28 24.15
C LYS A 407 16.54 31.31 23.60
N VAL A 408 16.44 30.17 24.23
CA VAL A 408 15.36 29.22 23.89
C VAL A 408 14.05 29.76 24.45
N GLU A 409 13.07 29.93 23.58
CA GLU A 409 11.70 30.40 23.87
C GLU A 409 10.68 29.45 23.31
N SER A 410 9.52 29.36 23.99
CA SER A 410 8.34 28.70 23.44
C SER A 410 7.59 29.70 22.57
N VAL A 411 7.57 29.46 21.27
CA VAL A 411 6.92 30.32 20.28
C VAL A 411 5.77 29.53 19.63
N SER A 412 4.54 30.05 19.72
CA SER A 412 3.35 29.42 19.16
C SER A 412 2.98 29.91 17.75
N GLY A 413 3.68 30.94 17.25
CA GLY A 413 3.43 31.47 15.93
C GLY A 413 4.28 32.68 15.60
N PHE A 414 4.20 33.15 14.37
CA PHE A 414 4.84 34.34 13.89
C PHE A 414 3.88 35.13 13.01
N LYS A 415 4.08 36.44 12.97
CA LYS A 415 3.33 37.34 12.13
C LYS A 415 4.24 38.03 11.14
N VAL A 416 3.94 37.93 9.87
CA VAL A 416 4.62 38.67 8.80
C VAL A 416 3.69 39.77 8.32
N VAL A 417 4.20 41.00 8.26
CA VAL A 417 3.49 42.13 7.69
C VAL A 417 4.18 42.52 6.40
N GLN A 418 3.47 42.45 5.29
CA GLN A 418 3.97 42.88 3.99
C GLN A 418 3.85 44.39 3.83
N ASP A 419 4.58 44.97 2.86
CA ASP A 419 4.52 46.41 2.55
C ASP A 419 3.09 46.87 2.23
N ALA A 420 2.49 47.54 3.19
CA ALA A 420 1.15 48.12 3.05
C ALA A 420 1.17 49.49 2.40
N THR A 421 2.34 50.15 2.25
CA THR A 421 2.45 51.47 1.66
C THR A 421 2.29 51.46 0.15
N ASN A 422 2.33 50.29 -0.44
CA ASN A 422 2.25 50.10 -1.89
C ASN A 422 1.24 48.97 -2.26
N PRO A 423 -0.08 49.24 -2.07
CA PRO A 423 -1.07 48.21 -2.24
C PRO A 423 -1.15 47.69 -3.67
N ILE A 424 -1.42 46.40 -3.82
CA ILE A 424 -1.68 45.79 -5.12
C ILE A 424 -3.02 46.26 -5.61
N SER A 425 -3.05 46.91 -6.78
CA SER A 425 -4.28 47.55 -7.33
C SER A 425 -5.04 46.60 -8.27
N SER A 426 -4.43 45.57 -8.80
CA SER A 426 -5.06 44.62 -9.70
C SER A 426 -4.26 43.30 -9.77
N PRO A 427 -4.84 42.19 -10.26
CA PRO A 427 -4.11 40.92 -10.49
C PRO A 427 -2.93 41.04 -11.46
N TRP A 428 -2.89 42.11 -12.26
CA TRP A 428 -1.84 42.38 -13.26
C TRP A 428 -0.80 43.38 -12.75
N ASP A 429 -0.87 43.81 -11.49
CA ASP A 429 0.08 44.74 -10.89
C ASP A 429 1.44 44.05 -10.71
N THR A 430 2.49 44.57 -11.34
CA THR A 430 3.85 44.03 -11.26
C THR A 430 4.44 44.07 -9.84
N LYS A 431 3.81 44.77 -8.90
CA LYS A 431 4.20 44.77 -7.49
C LYS A 431 4.11 43.42 -6.81
N HIS A 432 3.31 42.49 -7.36
CA HIS A 432 3.32 41.09 -6.93
C HIS A 432 4.71 40.46 -6.95
N ASN A 433 5.53 40.84 -7.94
CA ASN A 433 6.86 40.26 -8.12
C ASN A 433 7.85 40.64 -7.00
N PHE A 434 7.50 41.59 -6.16
CA PHE A 434 8.34 42.05 -5.06
C PHE A 434 7.89 41.56 -3.68
N ARG A 435 6.91 40.70 -3.64
CA ARG A 435 6.40 40.09 -2.41
C ARG A 435 6.73 38.62 -2.36
N PRO A 436 6.99 38.05 -1.19
CA PRO A 436 7.17 36.61 -1.08
C PRO A 436 5.89 35.90 -1.47
N SER A 437 5.99 34.90 -2.35
CA SER A 437 4.88 34.02 -2.73
C SER A 437 4.84 32.73 -1.91
N LEU A 438 6.00 32.40 -1.33
CA LEU A 438 6.18 31.22 -0.49
C LEU A 438 7.00 31.62 0.73
N LEU A 439 6.56 31.20 1.89
CA LEU A 439 7.25 31.40 3.16
C LEU A 439 7.33 30.08 3.91
N LYS A 440 8.53 29.62 4.18
CA LYS A 440 8.79 28.44 5.01
C LYS A 440 9.52 28.86 6.27
N VAL A 441 9.06 28.39 7.42
CA VAL A 441 9.70 28.65 8.70
C VAL A 441 10.33 27.36 9.22
N LEU A 442 11.58 27.45 9.59
CA LEU A 442 12.33 26.41 10.27
C LEU A 442 12.69 26.90 11.66
N VAL A 443 12.72 26.02 12.64
CA VAL A 443 13.13 26.31 14.01
C VAL A 443 14.32 25.45 14.41
N SER A 444 15.18 25.98 15.28
CA SER A 444 16.35 25.28 15.81
C SER A 444 16.62 25.72 17.24
N LYS A 445 17.10 24.82 18.07
CA LYS A 445 17.61 25.11 19.43
C LYS A 445 19.12 25.30 19.48
N ASP A 446 19.84 24.88 18.44
CA ASP A 446 21.30 24.75 18.43
C ASP A 446 21.96 25.30 17.16
N LEU A 447 21.19 25.82 16.21
CA LEU A 447 21.64 26.29 14.89
C LEU A 447 22.24 25.19 13.99
N ALA A 448 22.22 23.94 14.42
CA ALA A 448 22.79 22.81 13.69
C ALA A 448 21.67 21.90 13.13
N SER A 449 20.62 21.66 13.92
CA SER A 449 19.48 20.87 13.56
C SER A 449 18.25 21.77 13.36
N TRP A 450 17.58 21.63 12.21
CA TRP A 450 16.46 22.48 11.83
C TRP A 450 15.22 21.65 11.57
N GLU A 451 14.08 22.04 12.15
CA GLU A 451 12.79 21.40 12.00
C GLU A 451 11.81 22.35 11.31
N GLY A 452 10.91 21.83 10.50
CA GLY A 452 9.86 22.61 9.86
C GLY A 452 8.81 23.06 10.88
N ALA A 453 8.57 24.38 10.98
CA ALA A 453 7.55 24.96 11.84
C ALA A 453 6.28 25.35 11.09
N THR A 454 6.25 25.22 9.76
CA THR A 454 5.09 25.48 8.92
C THR A 454 4.76 24.25 8.10
N PHE A 455 3.48 24.02 7.88
CA PHE A 455 3.00 22.96 6.98
C PHE A 455 3.13 23.41 5.52
N ASP A 456 3.35 22.48 4.62
CA ASP A 456 3.55 22.78 3.19
C ASP A 456 2.31 23.46 2.57
N GLU A 457 1.11 23.16 3.08
CA GLU A 457 -0.16 23.75 2.66
C GLU A 457 -0.24 25.26 2.95
N ASP A 458 0.49 25.73 3.97
CA ASP A 458 0.50 27.14 4.39
C ASP A 458 1.75 27.91 3.93
N ASN A 459 2.70 27.22 3.31
CA ASN A 459 3.92 27.88 2.80
C ASN A 459 3.61 28.81 1.61
N GLU A 460 2.54 28.55 0.85
CA GLU A 460 2.09 29.43 -0.21
C GLU A 460 1.22 30.55 0.35
N ILE A 461 1.79 31.73 0.52
CA ILE A 461 1.06 32.89 1.07
C ILE A 461 0.36 33.75 0.03
N GLY A 462 0.49 33.41 -1.23
CA GLY A 462 -0.12 34.14 -2.33
C GLY A 462 0.30 35.61 -2.43
N ASN A 463 -0.30 36.31 -3.39
CA ASN A 463 0.05 37.72 -3.65
C ASN A 463 -0.71 38.74 -2.79
N THR A 464 -1.45 38.26 -1.81
CA THR A 464 -2.49 39.05 -1.15
C THR A 464 -2.38 39.10 0.36
N ALA A 465 -1.37 38.49 0.93
CA ALA A 465 -1.15 38.54 2.39
C ALA A 465 -0.56 39.88 2.84
#